data_0abdb3fb546e182bcdcc888fd2581df5
#
_entry.id   0abdb3fb546e182bcdcc888fd2581df5
#
_cell.length_a   1.000
_cell.length_b   1.000
_cell.length_c   1.000
_cell.angle_alpha   90.00
_cell.angle_beta   90.00
_cell.angle_gamma   90.00
#
_symmetry.space_group_name_H-M   'P 1'
#
loop_
_entity.id
_entity.type
_entity.pdbx_description
1 polymer ?
#
loop_
_entity_poly.entity_id
_entity_poly.type
_entity_poly.pdbx_seq_one_letter_code
_entity_poly.pdbx_strand_id
1 'polypeptide(L)'
;MFDLIIRNANLPDGRKGLDIGVSSGKIAAIAKSIAVAAGEEIDAAGRLVSPPFCDPHFHMDATLSLGLPRMNVSGTLLEGIALWGELRPLLTKEALVERALRYCDLAVTQGLLYIRSHVDTSDPRLVTAEALLEVKEKVAPYIELQLVAFPQDGYYRAPDGVSSLDRALDMGIGIVGGIPHFERTMEDGARSVEALCRIAADRGLPVDMHCDETDDPMSRHIETLAAQTVRFGLQGRVAGSHLTSMHSMDSYYVSKLIPLMAEAEINVIPNPLINIMLQGRHDSYPKRRGMTRVRELMAAGLNVSFGHDCVMDPWYSMGSGDMLEVGHMAIHVAQMAGIDDKRRIFDAITVNSAKTMGLEGYGLDVGCKADLIVLQAADVTEALRLKPNRLFVIKAGKVVARTAPRVGELFLAGRPASIDTGRDYVPPVLQR
;
A
#
# COMPACT_ATOMS: atom_id res chain seq x y z
N MET A 1 31.53 -16.98 -2.92
CA MET A 1 30.97 -17.21 -1.57
C MET A 1 29.72 -16.30 -1.47
N PHE A 2 28.59 -16.84 -1.03
CA PHE A 2 27.40 -16.03 -0.82
C PHE A 2 27.49 -15.32 0.55
N ASP A 3 26.90 -14.11 0.65
CA ASP A 3 26.78 -13.39 1.91
C ASP A 3 25.74 -14.04 2.83
N LEU A 4 24.59 -14.43 2.22
CA LEU A 4 23.47 -15.10 2.86
C LEU A 4 22.93 -16.20 1.97
N ILE A 5 22.53 -17.35 2.56
CA ILE A 5 21.70 -18.34 1.88
C ILE A 5 20.44 -18.58 2.70
N ILE A 6 19.28 -18.49 2.04
CA ILE A 6 18.00 -18.92 2.61
C ILE A 6 17.73 -20.33 2.07
N ARG A 7 17.68 -21.32 2.97
CA ARG A 7 17.49 -22.73 2.66
C ARG A 7 16.01 -23.11 2.68
N ASN A 8 15.67 -24.09 1.85
CA ASN A 8 14.37 -24.78 1.89
C ASN A 8 13.17 -23.80 1.87
N ALA A 9 13.20 -22.81 0.97
CA ALA A 9 12.18 -21.80 0.78
C ALA A 9 11.06 -22.29 -0.16
N ASN A 10 9.80 -21.97 0.17
CA ASN A 10 8.69 -21.99 -0.77
C ASN A 10 8.48 -20.57 -1.32
N LEU A 11 8.10 -20.46 -2.60
CA LEU A 11 7.92 -19.16 -3.26
C LEU A 11 6.46 -18.89 -3.61
N PRO A 12 6.07 -17.61 -3.80
CA PRO A 12 4.68 -17.25 -4.13
C PRO A 12 4.16 -17.84 -5.45
N ASP A 13 5.06 -18.16 -6.38
CA ASP A 13 4.73 -18.79 -7.68
C ASP A 13 4.44 -20.29 -7.60
N GLY A 14 4.54 -20.88 -6.39
CA GLY A 14 4.28 -22.30 -6.13
C GLY A 14 5.53 -23.20 -6.19
N ARG A 15 6.70 -22.69 -6.55
CA ARG A 15 7.96 -23.44 -6.43
C ARG A 15 8.27 -23.71 -4.95
N LYS A 16 8.74 -24.93 -4.63
CA LYS A 16 8.95 -25.37 -3.23
C LYS A 16 10.35 -25.95 -3.02
N GLY A 17 10.85 -25.80 -1.79
CA GLY A 17 12.10 -26.41 -1.32
C GLY A 17 13.31 -25.89 -2.09
N LEU A 18 13.41 -24.59 -2.28
CA LEU A 18 14.49 -23.92 -3.00
C LEU A 18 15.46 -23.23 -2.04
N ASP A 19 16.72 -23.19 -2.44
CA ASP A 19 17.73 -22.34 -1.80
C ASP A 19 17.86 -21.04 -2.59
N ILE A 20 17.95 -19.91 -1.87
CA ILE A 20 18.16 -18.57 -2.41
C ILE A 20 19.51 -18.07 -1.94
N GLY A 21 20.47 -17.92 -2.87
CA GLY A 21 21.80 -17.38 -2.59
C GLY A 21 21.84 -15.88 -2.86
N VAL A 22 22.37 -15.14 -1.90
CA VAL A 22 22.50 -13.67 -1.94
C VAL A 22 23.98 -13.29 -1.97
N SER A 23 24.33 -12.34 -2.82
CA SER A 23 25.67 -11.75 -2.90
C SER A 23 25.57 -10.26 -3.23
N SER A 24 26.32 -9.44 -2.50
CA SER A 24 26.36 -7.98 -2.69
C SER A 24 24.96 -7.33 -2.70
N GLY A 25 24.10 -7.76 -1.78
CA GLY A 25 22.75 -7.21 -1.62
C GLY A 25 21.75 -7.59 -2.71
N LYS A 26 22.09 -8.55 -3.60
CA LYS A 26 21.22 -9.03 -4.69
C LYS A 26 21.02 -10.54 -4.62
N ILE A 27 19.90 -11.02 -5.16
CA ILE A 27 19.67 -12.44 -5.40
C ILE A 27 20.63 -12.87 -6.52
N ALA A 28 21.56 -13.75 -6.18
CA ALA A 28 22.58 -14.22 -7.12
C ALA A 28 22.28 -15.63 -7.68
N ALA A 29 21.48 -16.44 -6.93
CA ALA A 29 21.07 -17.77 -7.37
C ALA A 29 19.76 -18.19 -6.71
N ILE A 30 18.94 -18.97 -7.43
CA ILE A 30 17.78 -19.71 -6.91
C ILE A 30 17.86 -21.13 -7.47
N ALA A 31 18.00 -22.13 -6.62
CA ALA A 31 18.21 -23.52 -7.04
C ALA A 31 17.59 -24.52 -6.04
N LYS A 32 17.47 -25.80 -6.46
CA LYS A 32 17.02 -26.88 -5.55
C LYS A 32 17.98 -27.11 -4.40
N SER A 33 19.27 -26.88 -4.62
CA SER A 33 20.30 -26.95 -3.60
C SER A 33 21.49 -26.09 -4.02
N ILE A 34 22.03 -25.34 -3.08
CA ILE A 34 23.26 -24.56 -3.24
C ILE A 34 24.31 -25.20 -2.33
N ALA A 35 25.26 -25.93 -2.93
CA ALA A 35 26.28 -26.72 -2.20
C ALA A 35 27.41 -25.88 -1.58
N VAL A 36 27.43 -24.57 -1.82
CA VAL A 36 28.49 -23.67 -1.35
C VAL A 36 28.07 -23.07 0.00
N ALA A 37 28.98 -22.95 0.94
CA ALA A 37 28.75 -22.25 2.21
C ALA A 37 28.58 -20.74 2.02
N ALA A 38 27.80 -20.14 2.91
CA ALA A 38 27.59 -18.70 3.01
C ALA A 38 28.15 -18.12 4.31
N GLY A 39 28.24 -16.79 4.39
CA GLY A 39 28.56 -16.09 5.62
C GLY A 39 27.47 -16.26 6.68
N GLU A 40 26.18 -16.27 6.25
CA GLU A 40 25.01 -16.53 7.08
C GLU A 40 24.06 -17.51 6.36
N GLU A 41 23.41 -18.38 7.12
CA GLU A 41 22.38 -19.28 6.60
C GLU A 41 21.09 -19.19 7.43
N ILE A 42 19.96 -19.09 6.74
CA ILE A 42 18.63 -19.10 7.32
C ILE A 42 17.87 -20.30 6.76
N ASP A 43 17.44 -21.24 7.60
CA ASP A 43 16.53 -22.30 7.18
C ASP A 43 15.08 -21.81 7.23
N ALA A 44 14.47 -21.63 6.07
CA ALA A 44 13.05 -21.31 5.97
C ALA A 44 12.15 -22.50 6.34
N ALA A 45 12.69 -23.71 6.42
CA ALA A 45 11.99 -24.92 6.84
C ALA A 45 10.68 -25.18 6.07
N GLY A 46 10.69 -24.95 4.74
CA GLY A 46 9.52 -25.10 3.88
C GLY A 46 8.47 -23.98 4.02
N ARG A 47 8.85 -22.86 4.60
CA ARG A 47 7.98 -21.68 4.73
C ARG A 47 8.08 -20.76 3.52
N LEU A 48 7.06 -19.90 3.38
CA LEU A 48 6.98 -18.93 2.29
C LEU A 48 8.06 -17.85 2.44
N VAL A 49 8.88 -17.71 1.43
CA VAL A 49 9.78 -16.58 1.23
C VAL A 49 9.22 -15.72 0.11
N SER A 50 9.01 -14.45 0.38
CA SER A 50 8.36 -13.48 -0.52
C SER A 50 9.23 -12.23 -0.64
N PRO A 51 9.06 -11.41 -1.71
CA PRO A 51 9.49 -10.03 -1.65
C PRO A 51 8.79 -9.32 -0.48
N PRO A 52 9.34 -8.22 0.06
CA PRO A 52 8.68 -7.46 1.11
C PRO A 52 7.39 -6.82 0.61
N PHE A 53 6.50 -6.49 1.54
CA PHE A 53 5.27 -5.79 1.19
C PHE A 53 5.54 -4.35 0.77
N CYS A 54 4.64 -3.85 -0.10
CA CYS A 54 4.62 -2.47 -0.56
C CYS A 54 3.27 -1.86 -0.20
N ASP A 55 3.28 -0.66 0.37
CA ASP A 55 2.10 0.16 0.60
C ASP A 55 2.13 1.35 -0.36
N PRO A 56 1.33 1.32 -1.44
CA PRO A 56 1.34 2.37 -2.45
C PRO A 56 0.52 3.60 -2.07
N HIS A 57 -0.19 3.58 -0.92
CA HIS A 57 -1.05 4.68 -0.47
C HIS A 57 -1.15 4.74 1.04
N PHE A 58 -0.52 5.75 1.63
CA PHE A 58 -0.45 5.95 3.07
C PHE A 58 -0.43 7.44 3.45
N HIS A 59 -0.79 7.78 4.71
CA HIS A 59 -0.72 9.12 5.29
C HIS A 59 0.22 9.14 6.50
N MET A 60 1.53 9.20 6.24
CA MET A 60 2.55 9.16 7.30
C MET A 60 2.57 10.44 8.15
N ASP A 61 2.15 11.56 7.60
CA ASP A 61 2.02 12.83 8.32
C ASP A 61 0.94 12.77 9.41
N ALA A 62 -0.13 12.00 9.19
CA ALA A 62 -1.23 11.84 10.14
C ALA A 62 -1.07 10.60 11.05
N THR A 63 -0.26 9.60 10.68
CA THR A 63 -0.16 8.34 11.41
C THR A 63 0.17 8.53 12.90
N LEU A 64 -0.37 7.63 13.75
CA LEU A 64 -0.19 7.63 15.21
C LEU A 64 -0.59 8.95 15.91
N SER A 65 -1.51 9.72 15.32
CA SER A 65 -2.07 10.94 15.92
C SER A 65 -3.47 10.75 16.50
N LEU A 66 -3.94 9.51 16.61
CA LEU A 66 -5.24 9.18 17.20
C LEU A 66 -5.45 9.87 18.55
N GLY A 67 -6.58 10.55 18.70
CA GLY A 67 -6.92 11.31 19.90
C GLY A 67 -6.40 12.75 19.93
N LEU A 68 -5.68 13.18 18.90
CA LEU A 68 -5.18 14.55 18.78
C LEU A 68 -5.99 15.31 17.70
N PRO A 69 -6.41 16.56 18.01
CA PRO A 69 -6.50 17.20 19.34
C PRO A 69 -7.63 16.60 20.19
N ARG A 70 -8.50 15.78 19.59
CA ARG A 70 -9.61 15.05 20.22
C ARG A 70 -9.95 13.80 19.39
N MET A 71 -10.81 12.93 19.92
CA MET A 71 -11.25 11.72 19.21
C MET A 71 -12.29 12.06 18.12
N ASN A 72 -12.25 11.30 17.01
CA ASN A 72 -13.34 11.24 16.03
C ASN A 72 -14.50 10.43 16.65
N VAL A 73 -15.59 11.11 16.99
CA VAL A 73 -16.74 10.51 17.71
C VAL A 73 -17.72 9.85 16.74
N SER A 74 -17.92 10.44 15.57
CA SER A 74 -18.86 9.90 14.56
C SER A 74 -18.25 8.77 13.71
N GLY A 75 -16.93 8.68 13.67
CA GLY A 75 -16.20 7.76 12.78
C GLY A 75 -16.41 8.07 11.29
N THR A 76 -16.74 9.33 10.95
CA THR A 76 -16.97 9.75 9.57
C THR A 76 -15.73 10.39 8.96
N LEU A 77 -15.62 10.32 7.62
CA LEU A 77 -14.58 11.00 6.84
C LEU A 77 -14.55 12.50 7.12
N LEU A 78 -15.72 13.17 7.11
CA LEU A 78 -15.82 14.62 7.27
C LEU A 78 -15.39 15.09 8.66
N GLU A 79 -15.69 14.32 9.73
CA GLU A 79 -15.17 14.63 11.06
C GLU A 79 -13.64 14.43 11.11
N GLY A 80 -13.12 13.40 10.47
CA GLY A 80 -11.66 13.18 10.35
C GLY A 80 -10.96 14.35 9.67
N ILE A 81 -11.50 14.86 8.56
CA ILE A 81 -10.98 16.05 7.85
C ILE A 81 -11.03 17.29 8.77
N ALA A 82 -12.14 17.50 9.49
CA ALA A 82 -12.24 18.61 10.42
C ALA A 82 -11.21 18.54 11.55
N LEU A 83 -11.03 17.34 12.14
CA LEU A 83 -10.02 17.08 13.17
C LEU A 83 -8.59 17.33 12.68
N TRP A 84 -8.27 16.89 11.45
CA TRP A 84 -6.98 17.19 10.84
C TRP A 84 -6.78 18.70 10.67
N GLY A 85 -7.81 19.43 10.24
CA GLY A 85 -7.77 20.88 10.17
C GLY A 85 -7.55 21.56 11.54
N GLU A 86 -8.10 21.00 12.63
CA GLU A 86 -7.85 21.45 14.00
C GLU A 86 -6.43 21.12 14.48
N LEU A 87 -5.87 19.98 14.05
CA LEU A 87 -4.54 19.51 14.46
C LEU A 87 -3.41 20.23 13.72
N ARG A 88 -3.57 20.51 12.42
CA ARG A 88 -2.52 21.12 11.56
C ARG A 88 -1.81 22.33 12.19
N PRO A 89 -2.50 23.34 12.73
CA PRO A 89 -1.85 24.50 13.32
C PRO A 89 -0.95 24.16 14.51
N LEU A 90 -1.18 23.00 15.15
CA LEU A 90 -0.47 22.53 16.34
C LEU A 90 0.71 21.63 16.01
N LEU A 91 0.86 21.23 14.74
CA LEU A 91 1.94 20.34 14.31
C LEU A 91 3.30 21.02 14.42
N THR A 92 4.27 20.29 14.96
CA THR A 92 5.68 20.63 14.93
C THR A 92 6.45 19.57 14.15
N LYS A 93 7.56 19.98 13.55
CA LYS A 93 8.42 19.08 12.78
C LYS A 93 8.91 17.90 13.62
N GLU A 94 9.33 18.18 14.85
CA GLU A 94 9.90 17.18 15.78
C GLU A 94 8.87 16.09 16.12
N ALA A 95 7.63 16.47 16.45
CA ALA A 95 6.56 15.54 16.77
C ALA A 95 6.14 14.68 15.56
N LEU A 96 6.16 15.27 14.37
CA LEU A 96 5.89 14.55 13.11
C LEU A 96 7.00 13.51 12.83
N VAL A 97 8.26 13.93 12.91
CA VAL A 97 9.41 13.04 12.71
C VAL A 97 9.38 11.87 13.69
N GLU A 98 9.13 12.14 14.98
CA GLU A 98 9.06 11.09 16.01
C GLU A 98 7.98 10.06 15.68
N ARG A 99 6.73 10.51 15.38
CA ARG A 99 5.60 9.60 15.06
C ARG A 99 5.88 8.79 13.80
N ALA A 100 6.38 9.42 12.75
CA ALA A 100 6.68 8.77 11.49
C ALA A 100 7.79 7.71 11.64
N LEU A 101 8.85 7.99 12.40
CA LEU A 101 9.91 7.00 12.68
C LEU A 101 9.37 5.81 13.48
N ARG A 102 8.53 6.05 14.50
CA ARG A 102 7.86 4.96 15.25
C ARG A 102 6.99 4.08 14.35
N TYR A 103 6.28 4.69 13.40
CA TYR A 103 5.53 3.91 12.42
C TYR A 103 6.47 3.11 11.50
N CYS A 104 7.56 3.69 11.03
CA CYS A 104 8.54 2.98 10.21
C CYS A 104 9.12 1.76 10.95
N ASP A 105 9.41 1.88 12.24
CA ASP A 105 9.88 0.75 13.05
C ASP A 105 8.83 -0.37 13.11
N LEU A 106 7.55 -0.02 13.30
CA LEU A 106 6.44 -0.96 13.24
C LEU A 106 6.36 -1.62 11.85
N ALA A 107 6.36 -0.83 10.79
CA ALA A 107 6.24 -1.28 9.40
C ALA A 107 7.33 -2.31 9.04
N VAL A 108 8.58 -2.06 9.43
CA VAL A 108 9.69 -3.01 9.21
C VAL A 108 9.39 -4.36 9.86
N THR A 109 8.87 -4.40 11.09
CA THR A 109 8.52 -5.67 11.75
C THR A 109 7.39 -6.41 11.05
N GLN A 110 6.55 -5.69 10.29
CA GLN A 110 5.50 -6.25 9.46
C GLN A 110 5.98 -6.62 8.04
N GLY A 111 7.28 -6.46 7.75
CA GLY A 111 7.83 -6.75 6.42
C GLY A 111 7.45 -5.73 5.34
N LEU A 112 7.00 -4.54 5.74
CA LEU A 112 6.68 -3.43 4.85
C LEU A 112 7.92 -2.55 4.70
N LEU A 113 8.58 -2.63 3.53
CA LEU A 113 9.85 -1.93 3.27
C LEU A 113 9.76 -0.88 2.16
N TYR A 114 8.59 -0.72 1.56
CA TYR A 114 8.33 0.24 0.48
C TYR A 114 7.01 0.94 0.75
N ILE A 115 7.04 2.25 0.94
CA ILE A 115 5.87 3.04 1.32
C ILE A 115 5.80 4.28 0.43
N ARG A 116 4.62 4.56 -0.14
CA ARG A 116 4.28 5.84 -0.75
C ARG A 116 3.31 6.56 0.16
N SER A 117 3.73 7.73 0.66
CA SER A 117 2.93 8.53 1.58
C SER A 117 2.51 9.85 0.97
N HIS A 118 1.23 10.17 1.10
CA HIS A 118 0.70 11.50 0.85
C HIS A 118 1.16 12.45 1.96
N VAL A 119 1.49 13.68 1.58
CA VAL A 119 1.99 14.74 2.47
C VAL A 119 1.10 15.95 2.28
N ASP A 120 0.34 16.31 3.29
CA ASP A 120 -0.57 17.45 3.21
C ASP A 120 0.19 18.77 2.96
N THR A 121 -0.14 19.41 1.84
CA THR A 121 0.42 20.71 1.44
C THR A 121 -0.54 21.87 1.70
N SER A 122 -1.68 21.65 2.36
CA SER A 122 -2.66 22.70 2.64
C SER A 122 -2.22 23.67 3.73
N ASP A 123 -1.22 23.30 4.53
CA ASP A 123 -0.56 24.22 5.47
C ASP A 123 0.56 24.98 4.75
N PRO A 124 0.47 26.31 4.56
CA PRO A 124 1.49 27.07 3.86
C PRO A 124 2.86 27.10 4.57
N ARG A 125 2.94 26.66 5.83
CA ARG A 125 4.22 26.46 6.53
C ARG A 125 4.98 25.25 5.99
N LEU A 126 4.30 24.27 5.37
CA LEU A 126 4.85 23.01 4.86
C LEU A 126 5.63 22.18 5.90
N VAL A 127 5.22 22.25 7.16
CA VAL A 127 5.89 21.53 8.27
C VAL A 127 5.86 20.02 8.03
N THR A 128 4.77 19.49 7.45
CA THR A 128 4.63 18.08 7.05
C THR A 128 5.65 17.68 5.99
N ALA A 129 5.85 18.53 4.97
CA ALA A 129 6.83 18.30 3.91
C ALA A 129 8.27 18.27 4.45
N GLU A 130 8.64 19.26 5.27
CA GLU A 130 9.95 19.29 5.91
C GLU A 130 10.23 18.07 6.79
N ALA A 131 9.24 17.66 7.60
CA ALA A 131 9.35 16.52 8.48
C ALA A 131 9.51 15.20 7.70
N LEU A 132 8.69 14.97 6.69
CA LEU A 132 8.73 13.69 5.96
C LEU A 132 9.91 13.60 4.98
N LEU A 133 10.45 14.70 4.49
CA LEU A 133 11.72 14.69 3.77
C LEU A 133 12.87 14.26 4.71
N GLU A 134 12.90 14.75 5.95
CA GLU A 134 13.88 14.30 6.96
C GLU A 134 13.69 12.82 7.31
N VAL A 135 12.44 12.37 7.48
CA VAL A 135 12.15 10.94 7.73
C VAL A 135 12.64 10.08 6.57
N LYS A 136 12.36 10.48 5.33
CA LYS A 136 12.80 9.77 4.13
C LYS A 136 14.32 9.53 4.12
N GLU A 137 15.11 10.52 4.48
CA GLU A 137 16.57 10.38 4.59
C GLU A 137 16.97 9.41 5.71
N LYS A 138 16.34 9.53 6.88
CA LYS A 138 16.66 8.68 8.05
C LYS A 138 16.33 7.22 7.84
N VAL A 139 15.22 6.91 7.15
CA VAL A 139 14.75 5.53 6.95
C VAL A 139 15.32 4.87 5.68
N ALA A 140 15.98 5.62 4.80
CA ALA A 140 16.54 5.14 3.54
C ALA A 140 17.38 3.83 3.65
N PRO A 141 18.09 3.54 4.74
CA PRO A 141 18.81 2.28 4.88
C PRO A 141 17.92 1.03 4.94
N TYR A 142 16.62 1.17 5.31
CA TYR A 142 15.73 0.03 5.53
C TYR A 142 14.32 0.19 4.94
N ILE A 143 13.84 1.41 4.70
CA ILE A 143 12.57 1.68 3.97
C ILE A 143 12.85 2.59 2.79
N GLU A 144 12.30 2.25 1.63
CA GLU A 144 12.19 3.16 0.49
C GLU A 144 10.88 3.95 0.63
N LEU A 145 10.99 5.24 0.97
CA LEU A 145 9.85 6.14 1.18
C LEU A 145 9.69 7.07 -0.02
N GLN A 146 8.54 6.99 -0.70
CA GLN A 146 8.12 7.94 -1.72
C GLN A 146 7.12 8.93 -1.11
N LEU A 147 7.21 10.21 -1.52
CA LEU A 147 6.37 11.28 -1.00
C LEU A 147 5.54 11.90 -2.14
N VAL A 148 4.25 12.12 -1.89
CA VAL A 148 3.27 12.74 -2.79
C VAL A 148 2.89 14.11 -2.25
N ALA A 149 3.05 15.17 -3.00
CA ALA A 149 2.56 16.51 -2.64
C ALA A 149 1.03 16.52 -2.74
N PHE A 150 0.35 16.50 -1.61
CA PHE A 150 -1.09 16.26 -1.52
C PHE A 150 -1.85 17.49 -1.00
N PRO A 151 -2.62 18.18 -1.83
CA PRO A 151 -3.43 19.32 -1.41
C PRO A 151 -4.73 18.83 -0.74
N GLN A 152 -4.66 18.42 0.54
CA GLN A 152 -5.76 17.79 1.30
C GLN A 152 -7.07 18.60 1.26
N ASP A 153 -7.00 19.93 1.29
CA ASP A 153 -8.16 20.80 1.27
C ASP A 153 -8.60 21.23 -0.13
N GLY A 154 -8.04 20.61 -1.17
CA GLY A 154 -8.27 20.92 -2.58
C GLY A 154 -7.20 21.84 -3.18
N TYR A 155 -6.86 21.63 -4.45
CA TYR A 155 -5.84 22.40 -5.17
C TYR A 155 -6.28 23.83 -5.45
N TYR A 156 -7.52 24.02 -5.91
CA TYR A 156 -8.13 25.34 -6.12
C TYR A 156 -8.98 25.80 -4.95
N ARG A 157 -9.53 24.87 -4.15
CA ARG A 157 -10.37 25.20 -3.02
C ARG A 157 -9.61 25.83 -1.87
N ALA A 158 -8.40 25.34 -1.57
CA ALA A 158 -7.54 25.91 -0.55
C ALA A 158 -6.95 27.26 -1.01
N PRO A 159 -6.93 28.31 -0.17
CA PRO A 159 -6.42 29.63 -0.55
C PRO A 159 -4.98 29.60 -1.09
N ASP A 160 -4.11 28.79 -0.49
CA ASP A 160 -2.69 28.65 -0.85
C ASP A 160 -2.39 27.33 -1.59
N GLY A 161 -3.41 26.56 -1.99
CA GLY A 161 -3.23 25.21 -2.52
C GLY A 161 -2.28 25.11 -3.71
N VAL A 162 -2.40 26.03 -4.67
CA VAL A 162 -1.53 26.10 -5.86
C VAL A 162 -0.08 26.39 -5.47
N SER A 163 0.15 27.47 -4.70
CA SER A 163 1.51 27.90 -4.34
C SER A 163 2.19 26.93 -3.38
N SER A 164 1.44 26.33 -2.46
CA SER A 164 1.98 25.38 -1.49
C SER A 164 2.38 24.07 -2.16
N LEU A 165 1.59 23.57 -3.12
CA LEU A 165 1.94 22.38 -3.87
C LEU A 165 3.22 22.59 -4.69
N ASP A 166 3.33 23.71 -5.42
CA ASP A 166 4.53 24.02 -6.19
C ASP A 166 5.78 24.10 -5.30
N ARG A 167 5.68 24.77 -4.14
CA ARG A 167 6.77 24.85 -3.17
C ARG A 167 7.14 23.47 -2.61
N ALA A 168 6.19 22.62 -2.31
CA ALA A 168 6.45 21.25 -1.83
C ALA A 168 7.21 20.42 -2.88
N LEU A 169 6.84 20.54 -4.15
CA LEU A 169 7.56 19.91 -5.25
C LEU A 169 8.99 20.46 -5.39
N ASP A 170 9.16 21.79 -5.24
CA ASP A 170 10.49 22.44 -5.28
C ASP A 170 11.39 22.02 -4.09
N MET A 171 10.80 21.63 -2.95
CA MET A 171 11.51 21.06 -1.81
C MET A 171 12.02 19.62 -2.07
N GLY A 172 11.55 18.95 -3.14
CA GLY A 172 12.00 17.62 -3.52
C GLY A 172 10.98 16.49 -3.27
N ILE A 173 9.71 16.83 -3.02
CA ILE A 173 8.63 15.83 -3.09
C ILE A 173 8.46 15.41 -4.54
N GLY A 174 8.56 14.10 -4.81
CA GLY A 174 8.75 13.58 -6.16
C GLY A 174 7.49 13.12 -6.88
N ILE A 175 6.29 13.31 -6.33
CA ILE A 175 5.03 12.84 -6.93
C ILE A 175 3.96 13.92 -6.77
N VAL A 176 3.21 14.17 -7.85
CA VAL A 176 2.11 15.15 -7.85
C VAL A 176 0.84 14.48 -7.35
N GLY A 177 0.26 15.00 -6.27
CA GLY A 177 -1.02 14.56 -5.69
C GLY A 177 -2.19 15.41 -6.13
N GLY A 178 -3.40 14.99 -5.76
CA GLY A 178 -4.63 15.73 -6.00
C GLY A 178 -5.82 15.09 -5.29
N ILE A 179 -6.91 15.85 -5.14
CA ILE A 179 -8.18 15.41 -4.57
C ILE A 179 -9.36 16.09 -5.29
N PRO A 180 -9.59 15.77 -6.58
CA PRO A 180 -10.51 16.52 -7.42
C PRO A 180 -11.97 16.49 -6.93
N HIS A 181 -12.41 15.42 -6.29
CA HIS A 181 -13.76 15.30 -5.74
C HIS A 181 -14.02 16.17 -4.51
N PHE A 182 -12.97 16.78 -3.94
CA PHE A 182 -13.07 17.70 -2.80
C PHE A 182 -12.99 19.17 -3.23
N GLU A 183 -12.83 19.44 -4.52
CA GLU A 183 -12.97 20.79 -5.07
C GLU A 183 -14.42 21.29 -4.91
N ARG A 184 -14.67 22.60 -5.14
CA ARG A 184 -15.99 23.20 -4.92
C ARG A 184 -17.05 22.71 -5.92
N THR A 185 -16.63 22.48 -7.15
CA THR A 185 -17.51 22.01 -8.24
C THR A 185 -16.85 20.87 -9.01
N MET A 186 -17.65 20.11 -9.77
CA MET A 186 -17.15 19.07 -10.67
C MET A 186 -16.19 19.65 -11.73
N GLU A 187 -16.49 20.85 -12.21
CA GLU A 187 -15.67 21.57 -13.17
C GLU A 187 -14.32 21.99 -12.58
N ASP A 188 -14.30 22.48 -11.34
CA ASP A 188 -13.04 22.79 -10.64
C ASP A 188 -12.23 21.51 -10.40
N GLY A 189 -12.89 20.41 -10.06
CA GLY A 189 -12.25 19.09 -9.96
C GLY A 189 -11.58 18.66 -11.26
N ALA A 190 -12.30 18.76 -12.38
CA ALA A 190 -11.74 18.43 -13.68
C ALA A 190 -10.58 19.37 -14.08
N ARG A 191 -10.69 20.66 -13.77
CA ARG A 191 -9.61 21.65 -14.01
C ARG A 191 -8.38 21.36 -13.14
N SER A 192 -8.56 20.97 -11.88
CA SER A 192 -7.46 20.60 -11.00
C SER A 192 -6.71 19.38 -11.55
N VAL A 193 -7.42 18.35 -12.02
CA VAL A 193 -6.81 17.20 -12.69
C VAL A 193 -5.97 17.60 -13.90
N GLU A 194 -6.49 18.45 -14.78
CA GLU A 194 -5.73 18.93 -15.96
C GLU A 194 -4.47 19.69 -15.54
N ALA A 195 -4.58 20.61 -14.57
CA ALA A 195 -3.46 21.42 -14.09
C ALA A 195 -2.36 20.54 -13.46
N LEU A 196 -2.74 19.59 -12.60
CA LEU A 196 -1.82 18.70 -11.89
C LEU A 196 -1.14 17.70 -12.85
N CYS A 197 -1.86 17.16 -13.83
CA CYS A 197 -1.26 16.33 -14.87
C CYS A 197 -0.27 17.12 -15.73
N ARG A 198 -0.56 18.40 -16.02
CA ARG A 198 0.37 19.28 -16.75
C ARG A 198 1.64 19.52 -15.94
N ILE A 199 1.52 19.88 -14.66
CA ILE A 199 2.67 20.07 -13.76
C ILE A 199 3.53 18.80 -13.73
N ALA A 200 2.89 17.62 -13.62
CA ALA A 200 3.60 16.35 -13.64
C ALA A 200 4.36 16.12 -14.96
N ALA A 201 3.73 16.39 -16.09
CA ALA A 201 4.36 16.26 -17.41
C ALA A 201 5.53 17.23 -17.57
N ASP A 202 5.36 18.51 -17.22
CA ASP A 202 6.38 19.55 -17.34
C ASP A 202 7.60 19.28 -16.44
N ARG A 203 7.38 18.67 -15.26
CA ARG A 203 8.45 18.31 -14.30
C ARG A 203 8.97 16.88 -14.47
N GLY A 204 8.38 16.05 -15.35
CA GLY A 204 8.74 14.65 -15.53
C GLY A 204 8.37 13.74 -14.35
N LEU A 205 7.39 14.15 -13.51
CA LEU A 205 6.99 13.46 -12.29
C LEU A 205 5.80 12.50 -12.52
N PRO A 206 5.63 11.46 -11.71
CA PRO A 206 4.40 10.66 -11.65
C PRO A 206 3.27 11.42 -10.92
N VAL A 207 2.05 10.89 -11.06
CA VAL A 207 0.83 11.41 -10.43
C VAL A 207 0.21 10.35 -9.53
N ASP A 208 -0.29 10.74 -8.36
CA ASP A 208 -1.08 9.88 -7.47
C ASP A 208 -2.20 10.70 -6.81
N MET A 209 -3.45 10.48 -7.24
CA MET A 209 -4.58 11.29 -6.78
C MET A 209 -5.55 10.46 -5.95
N HIS A 210 -6.01 11.03 -4.81
CA HIS A 210 -7.27 10.63 -4.21
C HIS A 210 -8.37 10.97 -5.21
N CYS A 211 -8.91 9.96 -5.88
CA CYS A 211 -9.83 10.18 -6.98
C CYS A 211 -11.18 9.55 -6.67
N ASP A 212 -12.23 10.37 -6.70
CA ASP A 212 -13.61 9.93 -6.54
C ASP A 212 -13.86 9.06 -5.29
N GLU A 213 -13.29 9.46 -4.15
CA GLU A 213 -13.52 8.84 -2.84
C GLU A 213 -14.87 9.31 -2.26
N THR A 214 -15.94 8.88 -2.89
CA THR A 214 -17.31 9.26 -2.55
C THR A 214 -18.30 8.18 -2.96
N ASP A 215 -19.48 8.20 -2.36
CA ASP A 215 -20.60 7.36 -2.74
C ASP A 215 -21.38 7.88 -3.97
N ASP A 216 -21.12 9.14 -4.40
CA ASP A 216 -21.82 9.77 -5.52
C ASP A 216 -21.35 9.19 -6.88
N PRO A 217 -22.23 8.50 -7.64
CA PRO A 217 -21.88 7.97 -8.95
C PRO A 217 -21.61 9.05 -10.01
N MET A 218 -21.94 10.31 -9.73
CA MET A 218 -21.65 11.43 -10.61
C MET A 218 -20.25 12.00 -10.41
N SER A 219 -19.54 11.63 -9.35
CA SER A 219 -18.12 11.92 -9.20
C SER A 219 -17.33 11.04 -10.17
N ARG A 220 -16.84 11.64 -11.26
CA ARG A 220 -16.26 10.95 -12.44
C ARG A 220 -14.93 11.56 -12.88
N HIS A 221 -14.14 12.06 -11.92
CA HIS A 221 -12.84 12.66 -12.21
C HIS A 221 -11.83 11.65 -12.72
N ILE A 222 -12.06 10.35 -12.45
CA ILE A 222 -11.24 9.26 -13.05
C ILE A 222 -11.31 9.26 -14.57
N GLU A 223 -12.46 9.63 -15.18
CA GLU A 223 -12.57 9.80 -16.64
C GLU A 223 -11.64 10.92 -17.10
N THR A 224 -11.67 12.06 -16.42
CA THR A 224 -10.77 13.19 -16.71
C THR A 224 -9.32 12.81 -16.51
N LEU A 225 -9.00 12.10 -15.40
CA LEU A 225 -7.63 11.66 -15.10
C LEU A 225 -7.09 10.75 -16.19
N ALA A 226 -7.87 9.76 -16.64
CA ALA A 226 -7.48 8.89 -17.74
C ALA A 226 -7.27 9.65 -19.05
N ALA A 227 -8.18 10.57 -19.40
CA ALA A 227 -8.06 11.39 -20.61
C ALA A 227 -6.82 12.31 -20.57
N GLN A 228 -6.55 12.96 -19.45
CA GLN A 228 -5.37 13.82 -19.30
C GLN A 228 -4.07 13.01 -19.26
N THR A 229 -4.10 11.81 -18.71
CA THR A 229 -2.95 10.87 -18.75
C THR A 229 -2.53 10.58 -20.19
N VAL A 230 -3.47 10.23 -21.06
CA VAL A 230 -3.19 10.00 -22.48
C VAL A 230 -2.70 11.27 -23.14
N ARG A 231 -3.39 12.40 -22.90
CA ARG A 231 -3.06 13.70 -23.51
C ARG A 231 -1.64 14.18 -23.20
N PHE A 232 -1.16 13.95 -21.97
CA PHE A 232 0.16 14.40 -21.52
C PHE A 232 1.25 13.32 -21.60
N GLY A 233 0.97 12.13 -22.15
CA GLY A 233 1.96 11.05 -22.27
C GLY A 233 2.42 10.51 -20.92
N LEU A 234 1.52 10.40 -19.95
CA LEU A 234 1.81 9.95 -18.59
C LEU A 234 1.46 8.47 -18.33
N GLN A 235 1.16 7.69 -19.39
CA GLN A 235 0.74 6.29 -19.26
C GLN A 235 1.70 5.49 -18.37
N GLY A 236 1.13 4.65 -17.52
CA GLY A 236 1.85 3.82 -16.54
C GLY A 236 2.41 4.58 -15.33
N ARG A 237 2.42 5.93 -15.35
CA ARG A 237 2.94 6.79 -14.27
C ARG A 237 1.87 7.52 -13.47
N VAL A 238 0.60 7.18 -13.68
CA VAL A 238 -0.55 7.79 -13.00
C VAL A 238 -1.28 6.76 -12.16
N ALA A 239 -1.58 7.09 -10.92
CA ALA A 239 -2.41 6.31 -10.02
C ALA A 239 -3.69 7.08 -9.65
N GLY A 240 -4.82 6.36 -9.63
CA GLY A 240 -6.07 6.81 -9.04
C GLY A 240 -6.38 5.98 -7.81
N SER A 241 -6.38 6.62 -6.64
CA SER A 241 -6.63 5.96 -5.37
C SER A 241 -8.11 6.01 -5.00
N HIS A 242 -8.58 5.02 -4.24
CA HIS A 242 -9.97 4.79 -3.80
C HIS A 242 -10.93 4.43 -4.92
N LEU A 243 -11.29 5.35 -5.80
CA LEU A 243 -12.26 5.19 -6.89
C LEU A 243 -13.61 4.60 -6.42
N THR A 244 -14.05 4.95 -5.21
CA THR A 244 -15.23 4.33 -4.59
C THR A 244 -16.53 4.67 -5.31
N SER A 245 -16.62 5.82 -5.98
CA SER A 245 -17.78 6.19 -6.79
C SER A 245 -18.10 5.16 -7.88
N MET A 246 -17.08 4.45 -8.41
CA MET A 246 -17.28 3.40 -9.41
C MET A 246 -18.20 2.26 -8.94
N HIS A 247 -18.27 2.02 -7.62
CA HIS A 247 -19.21 1.04 -7.06
C HIS A 247 -20.66 1.35 -7.42
N SER A 248 -21.00 2.62 -7.45
CA SER A 248 -22.36 3.13 -7.66
C SER A 248 -22.63 3.57 -9.09
N MET A 249 -21.62 3.64 -9.96
CA MET A 249 -21.77 4.03 -11.36
C MET A 249 -22.60 3.02 -12.14
N ASP A 250 -23.36 3.51 -13.10
CA ASP A 250 -24.08 2.69 -14.05
C ASP A 250 -23.14 1.77 -14.86
N SER A 251 -23.55 0.51 -15.05
CA SER A 251 -22.70 -0.49 -15.71
C SER A 251 -22.43 -0.18 -17.19
N TYR A 252 -23.34 0.51 -17.88
CA TYR A 252 -23.09 0.95 -19.25
C TYR A 252 -22.01 2.02 -19.31
N TYR A 253 -22.05 3.00 -18.40
CA TYR A 253 -21.01 4.00 -18.29
C TYR A 253 -19.64 3.36 -17.98
N VAL A 254 -19.59 2.44 -17.01
CA VAL A 254 -18.36 1.73 -16.63
C VAL A 254 -17.79 0.91 -17.80
N SER A 255 -18.63 0.35 -18.65
CA SER A 255 -18.17 -0.40 -19.84
C SER A 255 -17.41 0.48 -20.86
N LYS A 256 -17.58 1.79 -20.81
CA LYS A 256 -16.82 2.78 -21.60
C LYS A 256 -15.62 3.32 -20.84
N LEU A 257 -15.75 3.49 -19.53
CA LEU A 257 -14.71 4.05 -18.69
C LEU A 257 -13.49 3.11 -18.54
N ILE A 258 -13.73 1.82 -18.30
CA ILE A 258 -12.65 0.84 -18.09
C ILE A 258 -11.70 0.76 -19.31
N PRO A 259 -12.16 0.68 -20.56
CA PRO A 259 -11.27 0.75 -21.72
C PRO A 259 -10.42 2.01 -21.80
N LEU A 260 -10.98 3.18 -21.46
CA LEU A 260 -10.22 4.43 -21.40
C LEU A 260 -9.14 4.40 -20.30
N MET A 261 -9.47 3.87 -19.12
CA MET A 261 -8.49 3.68 -18.04
C MET A 261 -7.38 2.71 -18.44
N ALA A 262 -7.71 1.65 -19.20
CA ALA A 262 -6.73 0.68 -19.70
C ALA A 262 -5.82 1.30 -20.77
N GLU A 263 -6.35 2.11 -21.70
CA GLU A 263 -5.58 2.88 -22.68
C GLU A 263 -4.59 3.84 -22.00
N ALA A 264 -5.05 4.48 -20.92
CA ALA A 264 -4.25 5.38 -20.11
C ALA A 264 -3.26 4.65 -19.17
N GLU A 265 -3.29 3.32 -19.11
CA GLU A 265 -2.48 2.51 -18.18
C GLU A 265 -2.57 3.02 -16.73
N ILE A 266 -3.78 3.37 -16.28
CA ILE A 266 -3.99 3.86 -14.91
C ILE A 266 -3.69 2.74 -13.91
N ASN A 267 -2.86 3.04 -12.92
CA ASN A 267 -2.73 2.23 -11.71
C ASN A 267 -3.90 2.54 -10.77
N VAL A 268 -4.55 1.51 -10.25
CA VAL A 268 -5.71 1.68 -9.35
C VAL A 268 -5.33 1.23 -7.95
N ILE A 269 -5.57 2.10 -6.95
CA ILE A 269 -5.20 1.82 -5.55
C ILE A 269 -6.47 1.87 -4.66
N PRO A 270 -7.25 0.80 -4.56
CA PRO A 270 -8.28 0.70 -3.54
C PRO A 270 -7.65 0.53 -2.15
N ASN A 271 -8.31 1.09 -1.12
CA ASN A 271 -7.88 1.01 0.27
C ASN A 271 -8.94 0.27 1.10
N PRO A 272 -8.92 -1.09 1.12
CA PRO A 272 -10.04 -1.91 1.60
C PRO A 272 -10.49 -1.60 3.02
N LEU A 273 -9.56 -1.37 3.95
CA LEU A 273 -9.84 -1.10 5.36
C LEU A 273 -10.59 0.23 5.54
N ILE A 274 -10.18 1.25 4.79
CA ILE A 274 -10.74 2.60 4.87
C ILE A 274 -12.03 2.69 4.07
N ASN A 275 -12.05 2.22 2.85
CA ASN A 275 -13.21 2.36 1.96
C ASN A 275 -14.45 1.68 2.54
N ILE A 276 -14.35 0.46 3.09
CA ILE A 276 -15.49 -0.23 3.70
C ILE A 276 -15.99 0.49 4.97
N MET A 277 -15.10 1.17 5.67
CA MET A 277 -15.45 1.87 6.91
C MET A 277 -16.08 3.24 6.66
N LEU A 278 -15.56 3.99 5.68
CA LEU A 278 -15.95 5.38 5.46
C LEU A 278 -17.11 5.54 4.46
N GLN A 279 -17.26 4.63 3.50
CA GLN A 279 -18.30 4.70 2.49
C GLN A 279 -19.64 4.08 2.95
N GLY A 280 -20.74 4.38 2.24
CA GLY A 280 -22.08 3.85 2.55
C GLY A 280 -22.70 4.44 3.81
N ARG A 281 -22.22 5.57 4.31
CA ARG A 281 -22.73 6.19 5.54
C ARG A 281 -24.13 6.76 5.40
N HIS A 282 -24.50 7.19 4.19
CA HIS A 282 -25.85 7.70 3.89
C HIS A 282 -26.82 6.60 3.42
N ASP A 283 -26.34 5.37 3.23
CA ASP A 283 -27.22 4.26 2.87
C ASP A 283 -28.06 3.80 4.04
N SER A 284 -29.33 3.43 3.75
CA SER A 284 -30.15 2.59 4.61
C SER A 284 -29.73 1.11 4.42
N TYR A 285 -30.64 0.19 4.32
CA TYR A 285 -30.33 -1.21 4.01
C TYR A 285 -30.91 -1.60 2.63
N PRO A 286 -30.18 -2.37 1.81
CA PRO A 286 -28.82 -2.90 2.01
C PRO A 286 -27.73 -1.79 1.87
N LYS A 287 -26.70 -1.84 2.72
CA LYS A 287 -25.55 -0.95 2.58
C LYS A 287 -24.60 -1.42 1.49
N ARG A 288 -24.05 -0.48 0.71
CA ARG A 288 -22.97 -0.77 -0.24
C ARG A 288 -21.67 -1.13 0.50
N ARG A 289 -20.76 -1.82 -0.18
CA ARG A 289 -19.46 -2.20 0.40
C ARG A 289 -18.39 -1.12 0.34
N GLY A 290 -18.65 -0.03 -0.37
CA GLY A 290 -17.73 1.10 -0.48
C GLY A 290 -16.44 0.83 -1.28
N MET A 291 -16.34 -0.28 -2.00
CA MET A 291 -15.17 -0.64 -2.80
C MET A 291 -15.39 -0.36 -4.28
N THR A 292 -14.34 0.07 -4.96
CA THR A 292 -14.33 0.11 -6.43
C THR A 292 -14.49 -1.28 -7.06
N ARG A 293 -14.63 -1.37 -8.37
CA ARG A 293 -14.90 -2.60 -9.14
C ARG A 293 -13.63 -3.44 -9.37
N VAL A 294 -12.96 -3.86 -8.31
CA VAL A 294 -11.65 -4.54 -8.33
C VAL A 294 -11.61 -5.70 -9.33
N ARG A 295 -12.60 -6.59 -9.32
CA ARG A 295 -12.61 -7.77 -10.21
C ARG A 295 -12.69 -7.38 -11.67
N GLU A 296 -13.54 -6.41 -12.02
CA GLU A 296 -13.73 -5.93 -13.39
C GLU A 296 -12.46 -5.22 -13.88
N LEU A 297 -11.84 -4.41 -13.04
CA LEU A 297 -10.59 -3.69 -13.35
C LEU A 297 -9.43 -4.68 -13.59
N MET A 298 -9.24 -5.66 -12.70
CA MET A 298 -8.23 -6.72 -12.89
C MET A 298 -8.50 -7.59 -14.12
N ALA A 299 -9.78 -7.89 -14.41
CA ALA A 299 -10.16 -8.67 -15.60
C ALA A 299 -9.88 -7.91 -16.90
N ALA A 300 -9.94 -6.58 -16.86
CA ALA A 300 -9.60 -5.71 -18.00
C ALA A 300 -8.07 -5.47 -18.13
N GLY A 301 -7.24 -6.08 -17.27
CA GLY A 301 -5.78 -5.98 -17.32
C GLY A 301 -5.18 -4.75 -16.66
N LEU A 302 -5.98 -3.92 -15.96
CA LEU A 302 -5.44 -2.81 -15.19
C LEU A 302 -4.59 -3.30 -14.02
N ASN A 303 -3.54 -2.55 -13.72
CA ASN A 303 -2.74 -2.79 -12.53
C ASN A 303 -3.52 -2.32 -11.29
N VAL A 304 -3.93 -3.26 -10.44
CA VAL A 304 -4.62 -2.98 -9.18
C VAL A 304 -3.70 -3.36 -8.03
N SER A 305 -3.45 -2.41 -7.14
CA SER A 305 -2.67 -2.58 -5.91
C SER A 305 -3.49 -2.08 -4.72
N PHE A 306 -3.22 -2.57 -3.51
CA PHE A 306 -3.96 -2.15 -2.32
C PHE A 306 -3.09 -1.33 -1.39
N GLY A 307 -3.64 -0.22 -0.87
CA GLY A 307 -3.02 0.60 0.17
C GLY A 307 -3.62 0.32 1.55
N HIS A 308 -2.83 0.61 2.59
CA HIS A 308 -3.29 0.59 3.98
C HIS A 308 -4.03 1.89 4.32
N ASP A 309 -3.57 3.00 3.75
CA ASP A 309 -4.09 4.35 3.88
C ASP A 309 -3.77 4.99 5.24
N CYS A 310 -4.39 4.51 6.31
CA CYS A 310 -4.38 5.12 7.63
C CYS A 310 -4.02 4.12 8.73
N VAL A 311 -3.31 4.57 9.77
CA VAL A 311 -3.01 3.82 10.99
C VAL A 311 -3.09 4.73 12.20
N MET A 312 -4.07 4.51 13.08
CA MET A 312 -4.24 5.24 14.33
C MET A 312 -4.18 6.76 14.15
N ASP A 313 -5.03 7.28 13.27
CA ASP A 313 -5.11 8.68 12.90
C ASP A 313 -6.56 9.23 13.02
N PRO A 314 -6.84 10.50 12.64
CA PRO A 314 -8.18 11.08 12.76
C PRO A 314 -9.27 10.37 11.94
N TRP A 315 -8.91 9.67 10.86
CA TRP A 315 -9.87 8.96 10.00
C TRP A 315 -10.07 7.51 10.38
N TYR A 316 -9.03 6.87 10.93
CA TYR A 316 -9.05 5.44 11.21
C TYR A 316 -8.31 5.10 12.50
N SER A 317 -9.08 4.71 13.52
CA SER A 317 -8.56 4.39 14.86
C SER A 317 -7.87 3.02 14.96
N MET A 318 -7.84 2.26 13.87
CA MET A 318 -7.32 0.91 13.79
C MET A 318 -6.04 0.88 12.93
N GLY A 319 -5.71 -0.30 12.42
CA GLY A 319 -4.57 -0.49 11.54
C GLY A 319 -3.28 -0.86 12.28
N SER A 320 -2.41 -1.54 11.58
CA SER A 320 -1.18 -2.11 12.16
C SER A 320 0.03 -2.01 11.25
N GLY A 321 -0.11 -1.41 10.05
CA GLY A 321 0.93 -1.44 9.02
C GLY A 321 1.13 -2.82 8.38
N ASP A 322 0.20 -3.76 8.60
CA ASP A 322 0.25 -5.11 8.06
C ASP A 322 -0.49 -5.23 6.72
N MET A 323 0.23 -5.32 5.60
CA MET A 323 -0.36 -5.48 4.27
C MET A 323 -1.10 -6.82 4.09
N LEU A 324 -0.82 -7.84 4.91
CA LEU A 324 -1.64 -9.06 4.91
C LEU A 324 -3.03 -8.83 5.51
N GLU A 325 -3.18 -7.88 6.44
CA GLU A 325 -4.49 -7.43 6.92
C GLU A 325 -5.29 -6.75 5.80
N VAL A 326 -4.63 -5.89 5.03
CA VAL A 326 -5.21 -5.24 3.84
C VAL A 326 -5.67 -6.27 2.81
N GLY A 327 -4.79 -7.22 2.45
CA GLY A 327 -5.11 -8.30 1.51
C GLY A 327 -6.23 -9.21 2.03
N HIS A 328 -6.23 -9.53 3.32
CA HIS A 328 -7.30 -10.32 3.97
C HIS A 328 -8.66 -9.60 3.85
N MET A 329 -8.72 -8.31 4.16
CA MET A 329 -9.93 -7.52 4.00
C MET A 329 -10.37 -7.45 2.53
N ALA A 330 -9.44 -7.26 1.59
CA ALA A 330 -9.73 -7.23 0.16
C ALA A 330 -10.42 -8.51 -0.34
N ILE A 331 -10.00 -9.69 0.13
CA ILE A 331 -10.66 -10.97 -0.19
C ILE A 331 -12.16 -10.90 0.11
N HIS A 332 -12.54 -10.33 1.26
CA HIS A 332 -13.92 -10.28 1.73
C HIS A 332 -14.72 -9.19 0.99
N VAL A 333 -14.22 -7.97 0.94
CA VAL A 333 -14.99 -6.85 0.38
C VAL A 333 -15.09 -6.87 -1.13
N ALA A 334 -14.06 -7.37 -1.84
CA ALA A 334 -14.07 -7.57 -3.28
C ALA A 334 -14.62 -8.95 -3.70
N GLN A 335 -14.98 -9.83 -2.73
CA GLN A 335 -15.48 -11.20 -2.96
C GLN A 335 -14.52 -12.04 -3.82
N MET A 336 -13.23 -12.00 -3.51
CA MET A 336 -12.16 -12.67 -4.25
C MET A 336 -11.59 -13.85 -3.44
N ALA A 337 -12.39 -14.90 -3.23
CA ALA A 337 -12.03 -16.06 -2.42
C ALA A 337 -11.62 -17.31 -3.24
N GLY A 338 -11.62 -17.22 -4.57
CA GLY A 338 -11.15 -18.30 -5.45
C GLY A 338 -9.66 -18.59 -5.27
N ILE A 339 -9.18 -19.71 -5.81
CA ILE A 339 -7.76 -20.10 -5.70
C ILE A 339 -6.87 -19.05 -6.36
N ASP A 340 -7.17 -18.69 -7.61
CA ASP A 340 -6.41 -17.68 -8.36
C ASP A 340 -6.61 -16.28 -7.80
N ASP A 341 -7.78 -15.98 -7.23
CA ASP A 341 -8.06 -14.69 -6.62
C ASP A 341 -7.11 -14.40 -5.45
N LYS A 342 -6.84 -15.39 -4.59
CA LYS A 342 -5.93 -15.21 -3.45
C LYS A 342 -4.52 -14.87 -3.89
N ARG A 343 -4.05 -15.46 -4.99
CA ARG A 343 -2.76 -15.11 -5.57
C ARG A 343 -2.77 -13.68 -6.10
N ARG A 344 -3.80 -13.28 -6.86
CA ARG A 344 -3.95 -11.89 -7.36
C ARG A 344 -3.99 -10.87 -6.24
N ILE A 345 -4.65 -11.20 -5.11
CA ILE A 345 -4.66 -10.35 -3.91
C ILE A 345 -3.25 -10.24 -3.30
N PHE A 346 -2.50 -11.34 -3.22
CA PHE A 346 -1.13 -11.30 -2.72
C PHE A 346 -0.21 -10.48 -3.65
N ASP A 347 -0.37 -10.65 -4.96
CA ASP A 347 0.33 -9.85 -5.96
C ASP A 347 -0.03 -8.35 -5.82
N ALA A 348 -1.27 -8.03 -5.47
CA ALA A 348 -1.73 -6.64 -5.29
C ALA A 348 -1.14 -5.91 -4.06
N ILE A 349 -0.57 -6.63 -3.09
CA ILE A 349 0.17 -6.07 -1.95
C ILE A 349 1.69 -6.27 -2.06
N THR A 350 2.16 -6.77 -3.20
CA THR A 350 3.56 -7.02 -3.51
C THR A 350 3.92 -6.50 -4.91
N VAL A 351 3.95 -7.34 -5.92
CA VAL A 351 4.46 -7.01 -7.26
C VAL A 351 3.63 -5.94 -7.99
N ASN A 352 2.31 -5.91 -7.81
CA ASN A 352 1.47 -4.87 -8.42
C ASN A 352 1.70 -3.52 -7.74
N SER A 353 1.82 -3.51 -6.40
CA SER A 353 2.18 -2.30 -5.65
C SER A 353 3.57 -1.79 -6.05
N ALA A 354 4.54 -2.70 -6.20
CA ALA A 354 5.86 -2.34 -6.70
C ALA A 354 5.81 -1.72 -8.10
N LYS A 355 4.97 -2.26 -9.00
CA LYS A 355 4.72 -1.68 -10.33
C LYS A 355 4.10 -0.28 -10.23
N THR A 356 3.07 -0.11 -9.39
CA THR A 356 2.44 1.21 -9.14
C THR A 356 3.46 2.25 -8.66
N MET A 357 4.38 1.82 -7.80
CA MET A 357 5.43 2.68 -7.23
C MET A 357 6.64 2.86 -8.17
N GLY A 358 6.71 2.14 -9.29
CA GLY A 358 7.84 2.21 -10.22
C GLY A 358 9.15 1.67 -9.62
N LEU A 359 9.08 0.64 -8.77
CA LEU A 359 10.25 0.10 -8.07
C LEU A 359 11.12 -0.74 -9.00
N GLU A 360 12.39 -0.40 -9.09
CA GLU A 360 13.37 -1.16 -9.86
C GLU A 360 14.03 -2.25 -9.02
N GLY A 361 14.25 -3.43 -9.64
CA GLY A 361 14.92 -4.57 -9.00
C GLY A 361 14.13 -5.21 -7.86
N TYR A 362 12.82 -4.99 -7.79
CA TYR A 362 11.91 -5.66 -6.86
C TYR A 362 11.49 -7.03 -7.41
N GLY A 363 11.47 -8.07 -6.57
CA GLY A 363 11.00 -9.39 -6.95
C GLY A 363 11.86 -10.53 -6.41
N LEU A 364 11.65 -11.74 -6.97
CA LEU A 364 12.34 -12.98 -6.61
C LEU A 364 13.10 -13.61 -7.79
N ASP A 365 13.59 -12.79 -8.70
CA ASP A 365 14.45 -13.25 -9.80
C ASP A 365 15.92 -12.98 -9.51
N VAL A 366 16.80 -13.74 -10.15
CA VAL A 366 18.24 -13.47 -10.09
C VAL A 366 18.51 -12.08 -10.64
N GLY A 367 19.27 -11.28 -9.88
CA GLY A 367 19.54 -9.87 -10.16
C GLY A 367 18.67 -8.88 -9.40
N CYS A 368 17.52 -9.28 -8.85
CA CYS A 368 16.71 -8.45 -7.98
C CYS A 368 17.45 -8.10 -6.68
N LYS A 369 17.04 -7.00 -6.03
CA LYS A 369 17.48 -6.64 -4.68
C LYS A 369 17.16 -7.81 -3.74
N ALA A 370 18.07 -8.16 -2.85
CA ALA A 370 17.84 -9.20 -1.85
C ALA A 370 17.04 -8.62 -0.65
N ASP A 371 15.86 -8.08 -0.97
CA ASP A 371 14.87 -7.61 -0.02
C ASP A 371 13.81 -8.72 0.07
N LEU A 372 13.76 -9.40 1.22
CA LEU A 372 13.04 -10.65 1.38
C LEU A 372 12.36 -10.71 2.75
N ILE A 373 11.23 -11.42 2.82
CA ILE A 373 10.59 -11.78 4.08
C ILE A 373 10.38 -13.28 4.15
N VAL A 374 10.59 -13.85 5.35
CA VAL A 374 10.26 -15.25 5.64
C VAL A 374 9.01 -15.25 6.52
N LEU A 375 7.91 -15.77 6.00
CA LEU A 375 6.61 -15.82 6.68
C LEU A 375 6.39 -17.16 7.38
N GLN A 376 5.77 -17.15 8.57
CA GLN A 376 5.32 -18.38 9.24
C GLN A 376 4.05 -18.95 8.56
N ALA A 377 4.16 -19.21 7.26
CA ALA A 377 3.11 -19.78 6.41
C ALA A 377 3.74 -20.68 5.35
N ALA A 378 3.02 -21.66 4.84
CA ALA A 378 3.51 -22.57 3.80
C ALA A 378 3.40 -21.98 2.39
N ASP A 379 2.41 -21.12 2.15
CA ASP A 379 2.11 -20.51 0.86
C ASP A 379 1.31 -19.19 1.02
N VAL A 380 0.96 -18.56 -0.10
CA VAL A 380 0.25 -17.28 -0.13
C VAL A 380 -1.17 -17.35 0.46
N THR A 381 -1.85 -18.49 0.32
CA THR A 381 -3.19 -18.67 0.90
C THR A 381 -3.12 -18.68 2.43
N GLU A 382 -2.17 -19.42 2.98
CA GLU A 382 -1.94 -19.48 4.41
C GLU A 382 -1.42 -18.14 4.97
N ALA A 383 -0.59 -17.43 4.21
CA ALA A 383 -0.16 -16.08 4.57
C ALA A 383 -1.36 -15.13 4.73
N LEU A 384 -2.26 -15.07 3.74
CA LEU A 384 -3.46 -14.23 3.78
C LEU A 384 -4.46 -14.68 4.87
N ARG A 385 -4.60 -16.00 5.09
CA ARG A 385 -5.52 -16.57 6.09
C ARG A 385 -5.07 -16.26 7.50
N LEU A 386 -3.79 -16.48 7.80
CA LEU A 386 -3.24 -16.45 9.17
C LEU A 386 -2.71 -15.07 9.56
N LYS A 387 -2.29 -14.26 8.59
CA LYS A 387 -1.53 -13.02 8.85
C LYS A 387 -0.39 -13.29 9.84
N PRO A 388 0.53 -14.24 9.48
CA PRO A 388 1.47 -14.80 10.42
C PRO A 388 2.64 -13.87 10.70
N ASN A 389 3.42 -14.19 11.73
CA ASN A 389 4.66 -13.48 12.03
C ASN A 389 5.64 -13.49 10.85
N ARG A 390 6.37 -12.40 10.68
CA ARG A 390 7.53 -12.30 9.79
C ARG A 390 8.74 -12.78 10.57
N LEU A 391 9.12 -14.04 10.34
CA LEU A 391 10.22 -14.67 11.06
C LEU A 391 11.53 -13.94 10.80
N PHE A 392 11.74 -13.50 9.56
CA PHE A 392 12.87 -12.67 9.16
C PHE A 392 12.39 -11.62 8.16
N VAL A 393 12.87 -10.41 8.33
CA VAL A 393 12.79 -9.32 7.36
C VAL A 393 14.20 -8.96 6.95
N ILE A 394 14.46 -9.00 5.66
CA ILE A 394 15.80 -8.87 5.08
C ILE A 394 15.79 -7.69 4.12
N LYS A 395 16.76 -6.79 4.26
CA LYS A 395 17.00 -5.63 3.37
C LYS A 395 18.42 -5.71 2.82
N ALA A 396 18.53 -5.70 1.49
CA ALA A 396 19.83 -5.80 0.81
C ALA A 396 20.70 -6.98 1.33
N GLY A 397 20.06 -8.12 1.60
CA GLY A 397 20.74 -9.34 2.09
C GLY A 397 21.09 -9.32 3.57
N LYS A 398 20.67 -8.32 4.34
CA LYS A 398 20.90 -8.23 5.81
C LYS A 398 19.58 -8.35 6.57
N VAL A 399 19.58 -9.13 7.64
CA VAL A 399 18.43 -9.22 8.54
C VAL A 399 18.25 -7.88 9.26
N VAL A 400 17.12 -7.22 9.04
CA VAL A 400 16.76 -5.93 9.67
C VAL A 400 15.70 -6.09 10.77
N ALA A 401 14.90 -7.17 10.75
CA ALA A 401 13.99 -7.52 11.84
C ALA A 401 13.81 -9.04 11.92
N ARG A 402 13.49 -9.53 13.12
CA ARG A 402 13.18 -10.93 13.39
C ARG A 402 12.09 -11.04 14.46
N THR A 403 11.10 -11.88 14.21
CA THR A 403 10.02 -12.17 15.16
C THR A 403 9.99 -13.68 15.43
N ALA A 404 9.84 -14.07 16.71
CA ALA A 404 9.74 -15.46 17.08
C ALA A 404 8.49 -16.12 16.45
N PRO A 405 8.54 -17.43 16.14
CA PRO A 405 7.37 -18.15 15.68
C PRO A 405 6.25 -18.11 16.73
N ARG A 406 5.01 -17.95 16.26
CA ARG A 406 3.82 -18.08 17.11
C ARG A 406 3.45 -19.55 17.21
N VAL A 407 3.70 -20.16 18.37
CA VAL A 407 3.37 -21.55 18.68
C VAL A 407 2.44 -21.56 19.89
N GLY A 408 1.30 -22.21 19.76
CA GLY A 408 0.36 -22.42 20.87
C GLY A 408 0.76 -23.66 21.68
N GLU A 409 0.80 -23.56 22.99
CA GLU A 409 0.95 -24.71 23.89
C GLU A 409 -0.41 -25.28 24.29
N LEU A 410 -0.53 -26.61 24.32
CA LEU A 410 -1.75 -27.32 24.72
C LEU A 410 -1.50 -28.14 25.97
N PHE A 411 -2.39 -27.98 26.93
CA PHE A 411 -2.38 -28.75 28.20
C PHE A 411 -3.55 -29.76 28.26
N LEU A 412 -3.80 -30.46 27.14
CA LEU A 412 -4.91 -31.37 26.95
C LEU A 412 -4.40 -32.81 26.84
N ALA A 413 -4.93 -33.72 27.69
CA ALA A 413 -4.55 -35.14 27.68
C ALA A 413 -4.85 -35.80 26.32
N GLY A 414 -3.89 -36.52 25.76
CA GLY A 414 -4.01 -37.21 24.48
C GLY A 414 -3.97 -36.29 23.24
N ARG A 415 -3.57 -35.02 23.41
CA ARG A 415 -3.38 -34.08 22.28
C ARG A 415 -1.91 -33.70 22.16
N PRO A 416 -1.49 -33.18 20.99
CA PRO A 416 -0.14 -32.61 20.83
C PRO A 416 0.13 -31.55 21.90
N ALA A 417 1.34 -31.50 22.44
CA ALA A 417 1.71 -30.52 23.45
C ALA A 417 1.81 -29.08 22.86
N SER A 418 2.03 -28.94 21.57
CA SER A 418 2.10 -27.66 20.91
C SER A 418 1.52 -27.70 19.48
N ILE A 419 1.10 -26.56 18.98
CA ILE A 419 0.60 -26.39 17.62
C ILE A 419 1.28 -25.14 16.99
N ASP A 420 2.00 -25.36 15.89
CA ASP A 420 2.40 -24.31 14.96
C ASP A 420 1.28 -24.15 13.91
N THR A 421 0.47 -23.09 14.04
CA THR A 421 -0.68 -22.87 13.16
C THR A 421 -0.30 -22.68 11.70
N GLY A 422 0.92 -22.23 11.41
CA GLY A 422 1.45 -22.10 10.05
C GLY A 422 1.96 -23.41 9.44
N ARG A 423 2.01 -24.49 10.22
CA ARG A 423 2.59 -25.77 9.83
C ARG A 423 1.63 -26.95 10.02
N ASP A 424 0.96 -27.01 11.15
CA ASP A 424 0.16 -28.17 11.57
C ASP A 424 -1.28 -28.13 11.03
N TYR A 425 -1.69 -26.99 10.47
CA TYR A 425 -3.05 -26.76 9.98
C TYR A 425 -3.20 -26.75 8.45
N VAL A 426 -2.17 -27.14 7.70
CA VAL A 426 -2.27 -27.26 6.25
C VAL A 426 -3.13 -28.49 5.94
N PRO A 427 -4.29 -28.34 5.27
CA PRO A 427 -5.13 -29.48 4.91
C PRO A 427 -4.33 -30.52 4.12
N PRO A 428 -4.53 -31.82 4.36
CA PRO A 428 -3.78 -32.88 3.67
C PRO A 428 -3.86 -32.80 2.13
N VAL A 429 -4.93 -32.25 1.60
CA VAL A 429 -5.14 -32.07 0.16
C VAL A 429 -4.17 -31.03 -0.44
N LEU A 430 -3.66 -30.10 0.37
CA LEU A 430 -2.70 -29.09 -0.08
C LEU A 430 -1.23 -29.51 0.16
N GLN A 431 -1.03 -30.67 0.80
CA GLN A 431 0.30 -31.24 1.06
C GLN A 431 0.81 -32.17 -0.06
N ARG A 432 -0.02 -32.38 -1.10
CA ARG A 432 0.29 -33.28 -2.24
C ARG A 432 1.00 -32.56 -3.37
#